data_aa4519a9da97b8b27b7b2c8e94c9e5eb
#
_entry.id   aa4519a9da97b8b27b7b2c8e94c9e5eb
#
_cell.length_a   1.000
_cell.length_b   1.000
_cell.length_c   1.000
_cell.angle_alpha   90.00
_cell.angle_beta   90.00
_cell.angle_gamma   90.00
#
_symmetry.space_group_name_H-M   'P 1'
#
loop_
_entity.id
_entity.type
_entity.pdbx_description
1 polymer ?
#
loop_
_entity_poly.entity_id
_entity_poly.type
_entity_poly.pdbx_seq_one_letter_code
_entity_poly.pdbx_strand_id
1 'polypeptide(L)'
;MIGKLKKGSSFGGCIRYVTGKDEAKILASDGVLLGTNAEIVQSFELQRQLNPRIKKPVGHIALSFKPDDKPRLTDDFMAKIALEYMQMMGINDTQFIIVRHHNTDNPHCHIVYNRINNEGKLISDAHDYRRNEQVTKALKSKYGLTYGTDKSKTNTRKLRNAERAKYEIHNVVKSILSTADSWEEFRSELAKRGVHLELVYKDKEQSKVQGIRFSKDGYSFKGTQISRDYSFGKLNTRFEGTENHVSARAISTQQYEQGSFKDELLSFMSESSQNPWNGISSIGLFAPANAQTFEQFPEDESSKKKKKKRRRGFSL
;
A
#
# COMPACT_ATOMS: atom_id res chain seq x y z
N MET A 1 5.03 -7.40 10.94
CA MET A 1 6.03 -6.65 10.14
C MET A 1 5.42 -6.11 8.87
N ILE A 2 5.75 -4.88 8.47
CA ILE A 2 5.31 -4.23 7.23
C ILE A 2 6.54 -3.53 6.64
N GLY A 3 6.71 -3.61 5.31
CA GLY A 3 7.75 -2.89 4.58
C GLY A 3 7.15 -1.71 3.78
N LYS A 4 7.70 -0.51 3.94
CA LYS A 4 7.35 0.66 3.14
C LYS A 4 8.55 1.08 2.29
N LEU A 5 8.36 1.04 0.98
CA LEU A 5 9.41 1.33 0.01
C LEU A 5 9.32 2.76 -0.50
N LYS A 6 10.45 3.43 -0.60
CA LYS A 6 10.60 4.74 -1.23
C LYS A 6 11.87 4.78 -2.09
N LYS A 7 11.86 5.63 -3.11
CA LYS A 7 13.01 5.87 -3.99
C LYS A 7 13.31 7.36 -4.00
N GLY A 8 14.57 7.71 -3.79
CA GLY A 8 15.03 9.09 -3.68
C GLY A 8 16.12 9.43 -4.69
N SER A 9 16.38 10.72 -4.85
CA SER A 9 17.43 11.26 -5.71
C SER A 9 18.68 11.69 -4.96
N SER A 10 18.60 11.89 -3.62
CA SER A 10 19.69 12.40 -2.80
C SER A 10 19.95 11.49 -1.60
N PHE A 11 21.17 11.02 -1.46
CA PHE A 11 21.62 10.29 -0.27
C PHE A 11 21.71 11.23 0.94
N GLY A 12 22.15 12.48 0.77
CA GLY A 12 22.31 13.42 1.88
C GLY A 12 21.01 13.65 2.67
N GLY A 13 19.88 13.81 1.98
CA GLY A 13 18.58 13.97 2.64
C GLY A 13 18.13 12.69 3.37
N CYS A 14 18.38 11.52 2.73
CA CYS A 14 18.01 10.23 3.31
C CYS A 14 18.85 9.89 4.54
N ILE A 15 20.16 10.06 4.47
CA ILE A 15 21.08 9.77 5.56
C ILE A 15 20.78 10.66 6.77
N ARG A 16 20.67 11.97 6.58
CA ARG A 16 20.29 12.89 7.68
C ARG A 16 18.99 12.49 8.34
N TYR A 17 18.02 12.02 7.58
CA TYR A 17 16.73 11.57 8.13
C TYR A 17 16.90 10.31 8.99
N VAL A 18 17.66 9.31 8.54
CA VAL A 18 17.74 8.04 9.26
C VAL A 18 18.76 8.07 10.41
N THR A 19 19.77 8.93 10.36
CA THR A 19 20.78 9.06 11.43
C THR A 19 20.52 10.22 12.38
N GLY A 20 19.67 11.18 11.98
CA GLY A 20 19.45 12.43 12.75
C GLY A 20 18.41 12.34 13.87
N LYS A 21 17.97 11.15 14.27
CA LYS A 21 17.13 10.95 15.45
C LYS A 21 17.99 10.63 16.67
N ASP A 22 17.63 11.17 17.83
CA ASP A 22 18.46 11.14 19.05
C ASP A 22 18.89 9.73 19.49
N GLU A 23 18.10 8.71 19.17
CA GLU A 23 18.40 7.31 19.53
C GLU A 23 18.56 6.43 18.28
N ALA A 24 19.01 7.01 17.16
CA ALA A 24 19.25 6.24 15.95
C ALA A 24 20.51 5.39 16.12
N LYS A 25 20.39 4.07 15.89
CA LYS A 25 21.51 3.13 15.99
C LYS A 25 21.69 2.39 14.67
N ILE A 26 22.91 2.45 14.10
CA ILE A 26 23.26 1.64 12.95
C ILE A 26 23.43 0.18 13.40
N LEU A 27 22.64 -0.71 12.82
CA LEU A 27 22.64 -2.14 13.15
C LEU A 27 23.56 -2.95 12.24
N ALA A 28 23.65 -2.57 10.97
CA ALA A 28 24.50 -3.23 9.98
C ALA A 28 24.80 -2.28 8.82
N SER A 29 25.90 -2.51 8.15
CA SER A 29 26.29 -1.77 6.93
C SER A 29 27.20 -2.63 6.07
N ASP A 30 27.24 -2.34 4.78
CA ASP A 30 28.21 -2.91 3.86
C ASP A 30 28.59 -1.86 2.80
N GLY A 31 29.89 -1.84 2.44
CA GLY A 31 30.44 -0.94 1.43
C GLY A 31 30.38 0.55 1.78
N VAL A 32 30.16 0.92 3.04
CA VAL A 32 30.01 2.30 3.49
C VAL A 32 30.95 2.60 4.65
N LEU A 33 31.70 3.70 4.56
CA LEU A 33 32.50 4.20 5.68
C LEU A 33 31.60 4.77 6.75
N LEU A 34 31.59 4.14 7.94
CA LEU A 34 30.84 4.60 9.10
C LEU A 34 31.65 5.68 9.84
N GLY A 35 31.19 6.89 9.79
CA GLY A 35 31.76 8.04 10.46
C GLY A 35 30.72 9.16 10.52
N THR A 36 31.08 10.33 10.05
CA THR A 36 30.15 11.44 9.90
C THR A 36 29.12 11.18 8.79
N ASN A 37 27.98 11.85 8.87
CA ASN A 37 26.98 11.76 7.79
C ASN A 37 27.56 12.13 6.42
N ALA A 38 28.56 13.01 6.38
CA ALA A 38 29.21 13.39 5.14
C ALA A 38 30.00 12.23 4.52
N GLU A 39 30.74 11.48 5.33
CA GLU A 39 31.49 10.29 4.89
C GLU A 39 30.57 9.15 4.41
N ILE A 40 29.47 8.91 5.15
CA ILE A 40 28.45 7.95 4.71
C ILE A 40 27.88 8.34 3.34
N VAL A 41 27.49 9.62 3.18
CA VAL A 41 26.95 10.14 1.92
C VAL A 41 27.98 10.04 0.80
N GLN A 42 29.22 10.38 1.06
CA GLN A 42 30.32 10.30 0.08
C GLN A 42 30.53 8.86 -0.40
N SER A 43 30.48 7.88 0.51
CA SER A 43 30.58 6.47 0.15
C SER A 43 29.49 6.07 -0.85
N PHE A 44 28.24 6.42 -0.59
CA PHE A 44 27.11 6.16 -1.50
C PHE A 44 27.23 6.89 -2.85
N GLU A 45 27.68 8.15 -2.83
CA GLU A 45 27.83 8.95 -4.05
C GLU A 45 28.96 8.43 -4.94
N LEU A 46 30.03 7.83 -4.38
CA LEU A 46 31.10 7.17 -5.16
C LEU A 46 30.52 6.03 -6.01
N GLN A 47 29.78 5.10 -5.41
CA GLN A 47 29.16 4.01 -6.17
C GLN A 47 28.09 4.50 -7.16
N ARG A 48 27.35 5.56 -6.82
CA ARG A 48 26.41 6.19 -7.74
C ARG A 48 27.06 6.61 -9.06
N GLN A 49 28.33 7.01 -9.05
CA GLN A 49 29.07 7.44 -10.24
C GLN A 49 29.25 6.30 -11.26
N LEU A 50 29.12 5.03 -10.86
CA LEU A 50 29.14 3.89 -11.79
C LEU A 50 27.98 3.95 -12.79
N ASN A 51 26.85 4.63 -12.44
CA ASN A 51 25.74 4.82 -13.38
C ASN A 51 25.02 6.17 -13.15
N PRO A 52 25.59 7.28 -13.65
CA PRO A 52 25.04 8.62 -13.40
C PRO A 52 23.70 8.88 -14.11
N ARG A 53 23.29 8.00 -15.05
CA ARG A 53 22.00 8.12 -15.76
C ARG A 53 20.80 7.84 -14.85
N ILE A 54 21.00 7.14 -13.74
CA ILE A 54 19.93 6.79 -12.81
C ILE A 54 19.54 8.02 -11.99
N LYS A 55 18.32 8.53 -12.21
CA LYS A 55 17.77 9.74 -11.55
C LYS A 55 17.39 9.51 -10.08
N LYS A 56 17.07 8.27 -9.70
CA LYS A 56 16.66 7.88 -8.33
C LYS A 56 17.54 6.75 -7.82
N PRO A 57 18.80 7.02 -7.45
CA PRO A 57 19.74 6.00 -7.01
C PRO A 57 19.48 5.50 -5.58
N VAL A 58 18.75 6.27 -4.76
CA VAL A 58 18.51 5.93 -3.35
C VAL A 58 17.33 4.98 -3.24
N GLY A 59 17.55 3.81 -2.63
CA GLY A 59 16.50 2.96 -2.10
C GLY A 59 16.36 3.20 -0.59
N HIS A 60 15.15 3.40 -0.11
CA HIS A 60 14.84 3.54 1.31
C HIS A 60 13.64 2.67 1.67
N ILE A 61 13.83 1.77 2.59
CA ILE A 61 12.80 0.87 3.09
C ILE A 61 12.68 1.04 4.59
N ALA A 62 11.46 1.25 5.07
CA ALA A 62 11.17 1.19 6.49
C ALA A 62 10.48 -0.15 6.80
N LEU A 63 11.10 -0.96 7.65
CA LEU A 63 10.51 -2.18 8.20
C LEU A 63 9.96 -1.87 9.59
N SER A 64 8.65 -1.97 9.74
CA SER A 64 7.95 -1.73 11.01
C SER A 64 7.34 -3.03 11.54
N PHE A 65 7.46 -3.23 12.84
CA PHE A 65 6.99 -4.41 13.56
C PHE A 65 5.84 -4.04 14.50
N LYS A 66 5.15 -5.02 15.04
CA LYS A 66 4.13 -4.80 16.05
C LYS A 66 4.75 -4.54 17.41
N PRO A 67 4.10 -3.75 18.31
CA PRO A 67 4.56 -3.57 19.68
C PRO A 67 4.70 -4.91 20.44
N ASP A 68 3.83 -5.87 20.15
CA ASP A 68 3.84 -7.21 20.76
C ASP A 68 5.14 -7.99 20.47
N ASP A 69 5.81 -7.67 19.35
CA ASP A 69 7.09 -8.28 19.00
C ASP A 69 8.29 -7.59 19.69
N LYS A 70 8.09 -6.41 20.33
CA LYS A 70 9.16 -5.57 20.92
C LYS A 70 10.11 -6.35 21.85
N PRO A 71 9.63 -7.20 22.79
CA PRO A 71 10.51 -7.93 23.69
C PRO A 71 11.50 -8.88 23.01
N ARG A 72 11.16 -9.37 21.81
CA ARG A 72 11.96 -10.30 21.02
C ARG A 72 12.90 -9.62 20.02
N LEU A 73 12.63 -8.36 19.70
CA LEU A 73 13.36 -7.60 18.68
C LEU A 73 14.62 -6.94 19.27
N THR A 74 15.62 -7.78 19.56
CA THR A 74 16.97 -7.29 19.83
C THR A 74 17.58 -6.66 18.58
N ASP A 75 18.68 -5.91 18.72
CA ASP A 75 19.35 -5.28 17.59
C ASP A 75 19.82 -6.31 16.57
N ASP A 76 20.47 -7.38 17.04
CA ASP A 76 20.96 -8.47 16.17
C ASP A 76 19.82 -9.18 15.44
N PHE A 77 18.71 -9.42 16.15
CA PHE A 77 17.56 -10.08 15.53
C PHE A 77 16.88 -9.19 14.51
N MET A 78 16.78 -7.89 14.75
CA MET A 78 16.25 -6.93 13.79
C MET A 78 17.16 -6.78 12.58
N ALA A 79 18.50 -6.73 12.79
CA ALA A 79 19.49 -6.73 11.72
C ALA A 79 19.38 -7.99 10.85
N LYS A 80 19.30 -9.17 11.48
CA LYS A 80 19.11 -10.45 10.78
C LYS A 80 17.89 -10.46 9.89
N ILE A 81 16.73 -10.02 10.41
CA ILE A 81 15.50 -9.95 9.63
C ILE A 81 15.63 -8.97 8.47
N ALA A 82 16.28 -7.82 8.68
CA ALA A 82 16.43 -6.79 7.66
C ALA A 82 17.39 -7.25 6.54
N LEU A 83 18.46 -7.94 6.86
CA LEU A 83 19.40 -8.53 5.88
C LEU A 83 18.71 -9.61 5.04
N GLU A 84 17.98 -10.52 5.69
CA GLU A 84 17.24 -11.56 4.98
C GLU A 84 16.11 -10.95 4.11
N TYR A 85 15.47 -9.89 4.59
CA TYR A 85 14.50 -9.15 3.79
C TYR A 85 15.15 -8.56 2.52
N MET A 86 16.34 -7.97 2.63
CA MET A 86 17.08 -7.44 1.47
C MET A 86 17.38 -8.56 0.46
N GLN A 87 17.92 -9.68 0.94
CA GLN A 87 18.21 -10.84 0.10
C GLN A 87 16.98 -11.34 -0.65
N MET A 88 15.86 -11.54 0.04
CA MET A 88 14.60 -12.00 -0.55
C MET A 88 13.98 -10.98 -1.50
N MET A 89 14.23 -9.69 -1.31
CA MET A 89 13.85 -8.61 -2.22
C MET A 89 14.78 -8.50 -3.43
N GLY A 90 15.84 -9.28 -3.51
CA GLY A 90 16.85 -9.18 -4.57
C GLY A 90 17.71 -7.91 -4.47
N ILE A 91 17.85 -7.36 -3.28
CA ILE A 91 18.74 -6.23 -2.99
C ILE A 91 20.06 -6.83 -2.52
N ASN A 92 20.88 -7.20 -3.48
CA ASN A 92 22.17 -7.87 -3.27
C ASN A 92 23.30 -7.07 -3.93
N ASP A 93 24.51 -7.35 -3.52
CA ASP A 93 25.73 -6.82 -4.13
C ASP A 93 25.72 -5.28 -4.27
N THR A 94 25.36 -4.61 -3.17
CA THR A 94 25.26 -3.14 -3.14
C THR A 94 25.53 -2.58 -1.76
N GLN A 95 25.94 -1.33 -1.71
CA GLN A 95 26.09 -0.57 -0.46
C GLN A 95 24.79 -0.41 0.27
N PHE A 96 24.81 -0.57 1.59
CA PHE A 96 23.65 -0.29 2.44
C PHE A 96 24.06 0.10 3.88
N ILE A 97 23.09 0.73 4.57
CA ILE A 97 23.07 0.85 6.03
C ILE A 97 21.68 0.46 6.55
N ILE A 98 21.65 -0.19 7.70
CA ILE A 98 20.41 -0.51 8.44
C ILE A 98 20.44 0.27 9.75
N VAL A 99 19.44 1.13 9.97
CA VAL A 99 19.39 2.02 11.12
C VAL A 99 18.10 1.75 11.90
N ARG A 100 18.21 1.45 13.18
CA ARG A 100 17.09 1.31 14.11
C ARG A 100 16.71 2.65 14.69
N HIS A 101 15.40 2.90 14.81
CA HIS A 101 14.84 4.04 15.54
C HIS A 101 14.04 3.58 16.77
N HIS A 102 14.06 4.40 17.82
CA HIS A 102 13.36 4.14 19.07
C HIS A 102 12.23 5.15 19.37
N ASN A 103 12.04 6.13 18.49
CA ASN A 103 11.13 7.26 18.65
C ASN A 103 9.63 6.95 18.49
N THR A 104 9.24 5.69 18.39
CA THR A 104 7.83 5.27 18.21
C THR A 104 7.53 3.98 18.96
N ASP A 105 6.25 3.76 19.30
CA ASP A 105 5.80 2.53 19.96
C ASP A 105 6.03 1.28 19.09
N ASN A 106 5.96 1.43 17.78
CA ASN A 106 6.23 0.34 16.85
C ASN A 106 7.75 0.22 16.64
N PRO A 107 8.39 -0.90 17.02
CA PRO A 107 9.78 -1.15 16.67
C PRO A 107 9.96 -1.07 15.16
N HIS A 108 10.98 -0.35 14.70
CA HIS A 108 11.23 -0.24 13.26
C HIS A 108 12.70 0.02 12.96
N CYS A 109 13.10 -0.35 11.75
CA CYS A 109 14.39 0.02 11.20
C CYS A 109 14.24 0.55 9.77
N HIS A 110 15.21 1.33 9.37
CA HIS A 110 15.35 1.87 8.04
C HIS A 110 16.51 1.20 7.33
N ILE A 111 16.28 0.73 6.12
CA ILE A 111 17.28 0.23 5.20
C ILE A 111 17.51 1.31 4.15
N VAL A 112 18.68 1.89 4.09
CA VAL A 112 19.09 2.77 2.99
C VAL A 112 20.12 2.00 2.16
N TYR A 113 19.89 1.90 0.86
CA TYR A 113 20.77 1.18 -0.04
C TYR A 113 20.97 1.91 -1.36
N ASN A 114 22.09 1.65 -2.03
CA ASN A 114 22.31 2.11 -3.38
C ASN A 114 21.54 1.21 -4.35
N ARG A 115 20.68 1.80 -5.19
CA ARG A 115 19.97 1.06 -6.24
C ARG A 115 20.87 0.72 -7.44
N ILE A 116 22.08 1.24 -7.45
CA ILE A 116 23.12 0.88 -8.40
C ILE A 116 24.02 -0.11 -7.66
N ASN A 117 24.17 -1.32 -8.18
CA ASN A 117 25.00 -2.36 -7.56
C ASN A 117 26.50 -2.13 -7.84
N ASN A 118 27.36 -2.98 -7.30
CA ASN A 118 28.81 -2.87 -7.44
C ASN A 118 29.29 -3.01 -8.90
N GLU A 119 28.46 -3.58 -9.79
CA GLU A 119 28.73 -3.67 -11.23
C GLU A 119 28.16 -2.47 -12.03
N GLY A 120 27.60 -1.44 -11.36
CA GLY A 120 26.98 -0.30 -12.04
C GLY A 120 25.58 -0.58 -12.62
N LYS A 121 25.01 -1.75 -12.36
CA LYS A 121 23.66 -2.12 -12.83
C LYS A 121 22.58 -1.64 -11.87
N LEU A 122 21.41 -1.23 -12.41
CA LEU A 122 20.26 -0.87 -11.58
C LEU A 122 19.62 -2.13 -11.01
N ILE A 123 19.50 -2.20 -9.68
CA ILE A 123 18.72 -3.24 -8.99
C ILE A 123 17.25 -3.12 -9.41
N SER A 124 16.69 -4.24 -9.88
CA SER A 124 15.34 -4.29 -10.41
C SER A 124 14.29 -3.98 -9.34
N ASP A 125 13.42 -3.04 -9.65
CA ASP A 125 12.25 -2.69 -8.85
C ASP A 125 10.93 -3.20 -9.47
N ALA A 126 11.02 -4.08 -10.44
CA ALA A 126 9.86 -4.71 -11.04
C ALA A 126 9.03 -5.44 -9.98
N HIS A 127 7.75 -5.13 -9.91
CA HIS A 127 6.81 -5.70 -8.95
C HIS A 127 7.25 -5.60 -7.46
N ASP A 128 8.03 -4.58 -7.11
CA ASP A 128 8.60 -4.41 -5.76
C ASP A 128 7.54 -4.44 -4.64
N TYR A 129 6.36 -3.84 -4.84
CA TYR A 129 5.27 -3.90 -3.86
C TYR A 129 4.72 -5.31 -3.65
N ARG A 130 4.56 -6.10 -4.72
CA ARG A 130 4.09 -7.49 -4.65
C ARG A 130 5.15 -8.38 -3.98
N ARG A 131 6.42 -8.23 -4.36
CA ARG A 131 7.53 -8.92 -3.71
C ARG A 131 7.61 -8.58 -2.23
N ASN A 132 7.53 -7.31 -1.87
CA ASN A 132 7.53 -6.85 -0.48
C ASN A 132 6.40 -7.51 0.34
N GLU A 133 5.19 -7.62 -0.22
CA GLU A 133 4.10 -8.31 0.46
C GLU A 133 4.42 -9.79 0.70
N GLN A 134 4.92 -10.49 -0.31
CA GLN A 134 5.30 -11.90 -0.22
C GLN A 134 6.43 -12.12 0.79
N VAL A 135 7.49 -11.32 0.70
CA VAL A 135 8.65 -11.38 1.59
C VAL A 135 8.26 -11.08 3.03
N THR A 136 7.49 -10.02 3.27
CA THR A 136 7.06 -9.70 4.63
C THR A 136 6.14 -10.76 5.23
N LYS A 137 5.31 -11.44 4.43
CA LYS A 137 4.49 -12.58 4.88
C LYS A 137 5.36 -13.79 5.21
N ALA A 138 6.32 -14.13 4.36
CA ALA A 138 7.23 -15.24 4.56
C ALA A 138 8.08 -15.06 5.82
N LEU A 139 8.67 -13.87 6.01
CA LEU A 139 9.47 -13.56 7.21
C LEU A 139 8.63 -13.54 8.48
N LYS A 140 7.39 -13.03 8.43
CA LYS A 140 6.48 -13.13 9.57
C LYS A 140 6.21 -14.57 9.96
N SER A 141 5.93 -15.43 8.99
CA SER A 141 5.71 -16.86 9.24
C SER A 141 6.96 -17.54 9.79
N LYS A 142 8.12 -17.32 9.15
CA LYS A 142 9.41 -17.91 9.53
C LYS A 142 9.82 -17.59 10.97
N TYR A 143 9.65 -16.33 11.37
CA TYR A 143 10.08 -15.83 12.67
C TYR A 143 8.96 -15.76 13.72
N GLY A 144 7.76 -16.24 13.41
CA GLY A 144 6.61 -16.19 14.32
C GLY A 144 6.27 -14.76 14.76
N LEU A 145 6.40 -13.78 13.84
CA LEU A 145 6.09 -12.38 14.15
C LEU A 145 4.58 -12.14 14.09
N THR A 146 4.13 -11.21 14.92
CA THR A 146 2.71 -10.89 15.05
C THR A 146 2.11 -10.37 13.75
N TYR A 147 1.00 -10.99 13.33
CA TYR A 147 0.19 -10.50 12.23
C TYR A 147 -0.67 -9.32 12.69
N GLY A 148 -0.97 -8.40 11.77
CA GLY A 148 -1.92 -7.32 12.07
C GLY A 148 -3.28 -7.91 12.43
N THR A 149 -3.71 -7.62 13.67
CA THR A 149 -5.06 -7.91 14.09
C THR A 149 -5.98 -6.80 13.63
N ASP A 150 -7.17 -7.20 13.22
CA ASP A 150 -8.35 -6.38 12.99
C ASP A 150 -8.19 -5.05 12.21
N LYS A 151 -8.83 -5.05 11.06
CA LYS A 151 -9.01 -3.89 10.19
C LYS A 151 -9.94 -2.83 10.80
N SER A 152 -10.66 -3.16 11.87
CA SER A 152 -11.62 -2.24 12.53
C SER A 152 -10.96 -0.97 13.10
N LYS A 153 -9.67 -1.03 13.44
CA LYS A 153 -8.89 0.09 13.99
C LYS A 153 -8.19 0.97 12.95
N THR A 154 -8.53 0.82 11.67
CA THR A 154 -7.92 1.64 10.61
C THR A 154 -8.34 3.10 10.73
N ASN A 155 -7.37 4.03 10.72
CA ASN A 155 -7.66 5.46 10.70
C ASN A 155 -8.17 5.90 9.33
N THR A 156 -9.48 5.88 9.17
CA THR A 156 -10.17 6.18 7.89
C THR A 156 -9.94 7.61 7.40
N ARG A 157 -9.62 8.57 8.30
CA ARG A 157 -9.34 9.97 7.92
C ARG A 157 -8.08 10.12 7.06
N LYS A 158 -7.14 9.17 7.16
CA LYS A 158 -5.88 9.18 6.39
C LYS A 158 -5.97 8.40 5.06
N LEU A 159 -7.08 7.75 4.80
CA LEU A 159 -7.31 7.03 3.56
C LEU A 159 -7.68 8.00 2.43
N ARG A 160 -7.32 7.66 1.19
CA ARG A 160 -7.85 8.33 -0.01
C ARG A 160 -9.36 8.09 -0.09
N ASN A 161 -10.10 8.98 -0.74
CA ASN A 161 -11.57 8.90 -0.78
C ASN A 161 -12.07 7.53 -1.27
N ALA A 162 -11.53 6.99 -2.35
CA ALA A 162 -11.89 5.65 -2.84
C ALA A 162 -11.58 4.54 -1.83
N GLU A 163 -10.42 4.60 -1.16
CA GLU A 163 -10.03 3.62 -0.15
C GLU A 163 -10.91 3.72 1.10
N ARG A 164 -11.29 4.94 1.47
CA ARG A 164 -12.23 5.21 2.57
C ARG A 164 -13.60 4.60 2.26
N ALA A 165 -14.17 4.90 1.09
CA ALA A 165 -15.45 4.36 0.65
C ALA A 165 -15.45 2.82 0.65
N LYS A 166 -14.38 2.20 0.11
CA LYS A 166 -14.24 0.74 0.13
C LYS A 166 -14.17 0.16 1.54
N TYR A 167 -13.48 0.85 2.45
CA TYR A 167 -13.37 0.45 3.86
C TYR A 167 -14.70 0.57 4.59
N GLU A 168 -15.43 1.65 4.37
CA GLU A 168 -16.76 1.88 4.93
C GLU A 168 -17.73 0.83 4.44
N ILE A 169 -17.74 0.53 3.11
CA ILE A 169 -18.56 -0.56 2.55
C ILE A 169 -18.21 -1.89 3.25
N HIS A 170 -16.92 -2.21 3.43
CA HIS A 170 -16.52 -3.44 4.12
C HIS A 170 -17.11 -3.53 5.53
N ASN A 171 -17.02 -2.46 6.31
CA ASN A 171 -17.52 -2.44 7.68
C ASN A 171 -19.04 -2.54 7.73
N VAL A 172 -19.75 -1.83 6.85
CA VAL A 172 -21.21 -1.88 6.73
C VAL A 172 -21.66 -3.28 6.35
N VAL A 173 -21.08 -3.86 5.29
CA VAL A 173 -21.41 -5.24 4.85
C VAL A 173 -21.11 -6.24 5.96
N LYS A 174 -19.96 -6.17 6.61
CA LYS A 174 -19.61 -7.06 7.72
C LYS A 174 -20.61 -6.99 8.88
N SER A 175 -21.00 -5.77 9.25
CA SER A 175 -21.99 -5.55 10.32
C SER A 175 -23.37 -6.12 9.97
N ILE A 176 -23.84 -5.89 8.74
CA ILE A 176 -25.15 -6.37 8.31
C ILE A 176 -25.17 -7.90 8.16
N LEU A 177 -24.08 -8.50 7.66
CA LEU A 177 -23.98 -9.95 7.57
C LEU A 177 -24.04 -10.66 8.94
N SER A 178 -23.83 -9.98 10.05
CA SER A 178 -24.01 -10.59 11.37
C SER A 178 -25.47 -10.68 11.82
N THR A 179 -26.37 -9.95 11.17
CA THR A 179 -27.79 -9.81 11.58
C THR A 179 -28.77 -10.18 10.48
N ALA A 180 -28.42 -9.99 9.21
CA ALA A 180 -29.33 -10.26 8.10
C ALA A 180 -29.39 -11.75 7.75
N ASP A 181 -30.61 -12.27 7.63
CA ASP A 181 -30.89 -13.66 7.30
C ASP A 181 -31.44 -13.84 5.87
N SER A 182 -31.78 -12.76 5.17
CA SER A 182 -32.31 -12.79 3.81
C SER A 182 -31.66 -11.76 2.90
N TRP A 183 -31.75 -11.98 1.57
CA TRP A 183 -31.29 -11.02 0.57
C TRP A 183 -32.06 -9.68 0.64
N GLU A 184 -33.34 -9.72 0.95
CA GLU A 184 -34.20 -8.53 1.04
C GLU A 184 -33.76 -7.66 2.22
N GLU A 185 -33.61 -8.26 3.38
CA GLU A 185 -33.12 -7.58 4.58
C GLU A 185 -31.71 -7.03 4.36
N PHE A 186 -30.80 -7.84 3.80
CA PHE A 186 -29.44 -7.41 3.50
C PHE A 186 -29.39 -6.19 2.60
N ARG A 187 -30.22 -6.15 1.54
CA ARG A 187 -30.30 -5.04 0.61
C ARG A 187 -30.91 -3.79 1.27
N SER A 188 -31.97 -3.95 2.04
CA SER A 188 -32.63 -2.87 2.78
C SER A 188 -31.67 -2.21 3.77
N GLU A 189 -30.96 -2.99 4.57
CA GLU A 189 -30.01 -2.49 5.55
C GLU A 189 -28.80 -1.80 4.91
N LEU A 190 -28.32 -2.29 3.77
CA LEU A 190 -27.28 -1.63 2.99
C LEU A 190 -27.73 -0.24 2.53
N ALA A 191 -28.93 -0.16 1.95
CA ALA A 191 -29.51 1.10 1.46
C ALA A 191 -29.66 2.14 2.58
N LYS A 192 -30.16 1.74 3.76
CA LYS A 192 -30.26 2.61 4.95
C LYS A 192 -28.92 3.21 5.37
N ARG A 193 -27.80 2.52 5.09
CA ARG A 193 -26.44 2.98 5.43
C ARG A 193 -25.71 3.63 4.25
N GLY A 194 -26.46 3.96 3.18
CA GLY A 194 -25.91 4.62 2.00
C GLY A 194 -24.97 3.75 1.15
N VAL A 195 -25.14 2.42 1.21
CA VAL A 195 -24.43 1.48 0.35
C VAL A 195 -25.42 0.88 -0.64
N HIS A 196 -25.17 1.09 -1.93
CA HIS A 196 -25.99 0.53 -2.99
C HIS A 196 -25.39 -0.79 -3.47
N LEU A 197 -26.27 -1.77 -3.70
CA LEU A 197 -25.94 -3.10 -4.19
C LEU A 197 -26.47 -3.28 -5.59
N GLU A 198 -25.63 -3.70 -6.51
CA GLU A 198 -25.95 -3.97 -7.92
C GLU A 198 -25.54 -5.41 -8.26
N LEU A 199 -26.44 -6.15 -8.91
CA LEU A 199 -26.12 -7.46 -9.48
C LEU A 199 -25.59 -7.29 -10.90
N VAL A 200 -24.49 -7.96 -11.21
CA VAL A 200 -23.88 -7.97 -12.54
C VAL A 200 -24.29 -9.27 -13.24
N TYR A 201 -24.95 -9.15 -14.38
CA TYR A 201 -25.44 -10.27 -15.15
C TYR A 201 -24.46 -10.63 -16.29
N LYS A 202 -24.45 -11.90 -16.69
CA LYS A 202 -23.61 -12.39 -17.80
C LYS A 202 -24.20 -12.05 -19.17
N ASP A 203 -25.51 -12.04 -19.26
CA ASP A 203 -26.28 -11.88 -20.48
C ASP A 203 -27.25 -10.69 -20.37
N LYS A 204 -27.74 -10.23 -21.54
CA LYS A 204 -28.72 -9.12 -21.63
C LYS A 204 -30.11 -9.51 -21.08
N GLU A 205 -30.41 -10.79 -21.05
CA GLU A 205 -31.68 -11.34 -20.55
C GLU A 205 -31.71 -11.45 -19.02
N GLN A 206 -30.62 -11.10 -18.36
CA GLN A 206 -30.46 -11.13 -16.89
C GLN A 206 -30.77 -12.51 -16.27
N SER A 207 -30.53 -13.57 -17.04
CA SER A 207 -30.83 -14.94 -16.61
C SER A 207 -29.82 -15.47 -15.62
N LYS A 208 -28.55 -15.02 -15.69
CA LYS A 208 -27.45 -15.54 -14.86
C LYS A 208 -26.63 -14.42 -14.23
N VAL A 209 -26.64 -14.36 -12.91
CA VAL A 209 -25.81 -13.43 -12.14
C VAL A 209 -24.35 -13.85 -12.20
N GLN A 210 -23.49 -12.96 -12.70
CA GLN A 210 -22.05 -13.16 -12.78
C GLN A 210 -21.33 -12.65 -11.53
N GLY A 211 -21.88 -11.63 -10.88
CA GLY A 211 -21.23 -11.00 -9.74
C GLY A 211 -22.09 -9.97 -9.04
N ILE A 212 -21.47 -9.32 -8.06
CA ILE A 212 -22.09 -8.28 -7.26
C ILE A 212 -21.17 -7.07 -7.16
N ARG A 213 -21.75 -5.88 -7.16
CA ARG A 213 -21.07 -4.61 -6.92
C ARG A 213 -21.68 -3.91 -5.74
N PHE A 214 -20.83 -3.19 -5.01
CA PHE A 214 -21.24 -2.28 -3.94
C PHE A 214 -20.74 -0.88 -4.29
N SER A 215 -21.59 0.13 -4.14
CA SER A 215 -21.23 1.52 -4.38
C SER A 215 -21.59 2.41 -3.21
N LYS A 216 -20.74 3.42 -2.94
CA LYS A 216 -20.90 4.44 -1.90
C LYS A 216 -20.10 5.68 -2.29
N ASP A 217 -20.65 6.87 -2.07
CA ASP A 217 -20.00 8.16 -2.28
C ASP A 217 -19.35 8.31 -3.68
N GLY A 218 -20.06 7.85 -4.74
CA GLY A 218 -19.55 7.89 -6.11
C GLY A 218 -18.55 6.79 -6.49
N TYR A 219 -18.13 5.94 -5.56
CA TYR A 219 -17.17 4.84 -5.82
C TYR A 219 -17.88 3.49 -5.88
N SER A 220 -17.52 2.67 -6.88
CA SER A 220 -18.08 1.34 -7.08
C SER A 220 -16.98 0.25 -7.08
N PHE A 221 -17.24 -0.85 -6.37
CA PHE A 221 -16.29 -1.96 -6.23
C PHE A 221 -16.99 -3.30 -6.43
N LYS A 222 -16.30 -4.25 -7.11
CA LYS A 222 -16.76 -5.64 -7.14
C LYS A 222 -16.72 -6.22 -5.72
N GLY A 223 -17.68 -7.05 -5.34
CA GLY A 223 -17.70 -7.69 -4.03
C GLY A 223 -16.37 -8.39 -3.68
N THR A 224 -15.76 -9.08 -4.64
CA THR A 224 -14.45 -9.73 -4.49
C THR A 224 -13.27 -8.77 -4.30
N GLN A 225 -13.38 -7.52 -4.75
CA GLN A 225 -12.37 -6.49 -4.50
C GLN A 225 -12.41 -6.00 -3.04
N ILE A 226 -13.57 -6.07 -2.39
CA ILE A 226 -13.74 -5.69 -0.98
C ILE A 226 -13.35 -6.84 -0.07
N SER A 227 -13.95 -8.02 -0.27
CA SER A 227 -13.57 -9.28 0.39
C SER A 227 -13.94 -10.46 -0.51
N ARG A 228 -13.16 -11.55 -0.43
CA ARG A 228 -13.52 -12.82 -1.09
C ARG A 228 -14.84 -13.37 -0.57
N ASP A 229 -15.23 -13.03 0.65
CA ASP A 229 -16.47 -13.48 1.28
C ASP A 229 -17.69 -12.73 0.75
N TYR A 230 -17.50 -11.59 0.08
CA TYR A 230 -18.54 -10.78 -0.53
C TYR A 230 -18.72 -11.07 -2.03
N SER A 231 -18.25 -12.22 -2.51
CA SER A 231 -18.61 -12.73 -3.83
C SER A 231 -20.10 -13.10 -3.88
N PHE A 232 -20.75 -12.94 -5.05
CA PHE A 232 -22.16 -13.34 -5.20
C PHE A 232 -22.38 -14.78 -4.76
N GLY A 233 -21.55 -15.72 -5.21
CA GLY A 233 -21.71 -17.13 -4.86
C GLY A 233 -21.68 -17.39 -3.35
N LYS A 234 -20.75 -16.78 -2.59
CA LYS A 234 -20.71 -16.95 -1.13
C LYS A 234 -21.88 -16.31 -0.40
N LEU A 235 -22.30 -15.13 -0.83
CA LEU A 235 -23.47 -14.47 -0.26
C LEU A 235 -24.74 -15.23 -0.60
N ASN A 236 -24.86 -15.75 -1.82
CA ASN A 236 -26.00 -16.54 -2.26
C ASN A 236 -26.11 -17.85 -1.46
N THR A 237 -25.03 -18.59 -1.31
CA THR A 237 -25.01 -19.80 -0.46
C THR A 237 -25.42 -19.51 0.97
N ARG A 238 -25.08 -18.34 1.51
CA ARG A 238 -25.48 -17.93 2.86
C ARG A 238 -26.99 -17.69 2.97
N PHE A 239 -27.57 -16.96 2.01
CA PHE A 239 -28.96 -16.56 2.07
C PHE A 239 -29.94 -17.60 1.47
N GLU A 240 -29.52 -18.41 0.47
CA GLU A 240 -30.33 -19.52 -0.05
C GLU A 240 -30.38 -20.74 0.89
N GLY A 241 -29.41 -20.87 1.79
CA GLY A 241 -29.44 -21.90 2.83
C GLY A 241 -30.52 -21.68 3.88
N THR A 242 -31.19 -20.53 3.88
CA THR A 242 -32.28 -20.15 4.79
C THR A 242 -33.66 -20.14 4.13
N GLU A 243 -33.77 -20.07 2.80
CA GLU A 243 -35.06 -20.14 2.11
C GLU A 243 -34.94 -20.71 0.70
N ASN A 244 -35.76 -21.73 0.41
CA ASN A 244 -36.07 -22.16 -0.95
C ASN A 244 -36.87 -21.06 -1.66
N HIS A 245 -36.38 -20.64 -2.84
CA HIS A 245 -37.08 -19.81 -3.82
C HIS A 245 -37.31 -18.32 -3.49
N VAL A 246 -36.32 -17.49 -3.76
CA VAL A 246 -36.58 -16.16 -4.29
C VAL A 246 -36.15 -16.14 -5.76
N SER A 247 -37.12 -16.19 -6.64
CA SER A 247 -36.95 -16.09 -8.08
C SER A 247 -36.12 -14.84 -8.43
N ALA A 248 -35.21 -14.96 -9.36
CA ALA A 248 -34.36 -13.86 -9.88
C ALA A 248 -35.18 -12.64 -10.42
N ARG A 249 -36.48 -12.78 -10.52
CA ARG A 249 -37.41 -11.73 -10.96
C ARG A 249 -37.74 -10.64 -9.93
N ALA A 250 -37.50 -10.84 -8.63
CA ALA A 250 -37.84 -9.86 -7.59
C ALA A 250 -36.76 -8.79 -7.34
N ILE A 251 -35.66 -8.83 -8.06
CA ILE A 251 -34.56 -7.87 -7.89
C ILE A 251 -34.50 -6.88 -9.05
N SER A 252 -35.63 -6.64 -9.73
CA SER A 252 -35.67 -5.69 -10.82
C SER A 252 -36.08 -4.28 -10.33
N THR A 253 -35.13 -3.36 -10.52
CA THR A 253 -35.33 -1.99 -11.00
C THR A 253 -36.18 -1.06 -10.17
N GLN A 254 -35.60 -0.33 -9.27
CA GLN A 254 -35.89 1.09 -9.14
C GLN A 254 -34.89 1.87 -10.00
N GLN A 255 -35.39 2.49 -11.05
CA GLN A 255 -34.69 3.44 -11.91
C GLN A 255 -34.24 4.62 -11.06
N TYR A 256 -32.91 4.74 -10.89
CA TYR A 256 -32.31 6.02 -10.53
C TYR A 256 -32.06 6.80 -11.81
N GLU A 257 -32.45 8.07 -11.80
CA GLU A 257 -32.21 9.01 -12.91
C GLU A 257 -30.75 8.99 -13.36
N GLN A 258 -30.57 8.60 -14.61
CA GLN A 258 -29.27 8.43 -15.27
C GLN A 258 -28.86 9.76 -15.90
N GLY A 259 -28.34 10.70 -15.13
CA GLY A 259 -27.88 11.95 -15.75
C GLY A 259 -26.40 12.30 -15.51
N SER A 260 -25.89 12.03 -14.31
CA SER A 260 -24.57 12.52 -13.90
C SER A 260 -23.52 11.42 -13.67
N PHE A 261 -23.97 10.21 -13.33
CA PHE A 261 -23.06 9.13 -12.91
C PHE A 261 -22.34 8.43 -14.08
N LYS A 262 -22.93 8.48 -15.27
CA LYS A 262 -22.38 7.79 -16.45
C LYS A 262 -21.14 8.48 -17.03
N ASP A 263 -21.14 9.81 -16.99
CA ASP A 263 -20.03 10.60 -17.54
C ASP A 263 -18.80 10.60 -16.61
N GLU A 264 -19.02 10.58 -15.30
CA GLU A 264 -17.96 10.49 -14.30
C GLU A 264 -17.32 9.09 -14.26
N LEU A 265 -18.13 8.03 -14.49
CA LEU A 265 -17.65 6.65 -14.61
C LEU A 265 -16.84 6.42 -15.89
N LEU A 266 -17.25 7.04 -16.99
CA LEU A 266 -16.52 6.97 -18.27
C LEU A 266 -15.19 7.69 -18.22
N SER A 267 -15.11 8.83 -17.54
CA SER A 267 -13.84 9.55 -17.32
C SER A 267 -12.86 8.73 -16.46
N PHE A 268 -13.37 8.09 -15.41
CA PHE A 268 -12.55 7.21 -14.55
C PHE A 268 -12.09 5.93 -15.27
N MET A 269 -12.92 5.36 -16.14
CA MET A 269 -12.54 4.19 -16.92
C MET A 269 -11.53 4.51 -18.03
N SER A 270 -11.55 5.73 -18.59
CA SER A 270 -10.58 6.18 -19.60
C SER A 270 -9.19 6.42 -18.97
N GLU A 271 -9.12 6.90 -17.73
CA GLU A 271 -7.86 7.03 -17.01
C GLU A 271 -7.28 5.68 -16.55
N SER A 272 -8.13 4.68 -16.26
CA SER A 272 -7.68 3.36 -15.85
C SER A 272 -7.20 2.47 -17.00
N SER A 273 -7.62 2.75 -18.24
CA SER A 273 -7.19 1.96 -19.41
C SER A 273 -5.74 2.21 -19.84
N GLN A 274 -5.15 3.33 -19.43
CA GLN A 274 -3.73 3.63 -19.70
C GLN A 274 -2.75 3.02 -18.69
N ASN A 275 -3.23 2.37 -17.61
CA ASN A 275 -2.35 1.77 -16.63
C ASN A 275 -3.03 0.56 -15.95
N PRO A 276 -2.95 -0.64 -16.56
CA PRO A 276 -3.63 -1.85 -16.07
C PRO A 276 -3.22 -2.27 -14.66
N TRP A 277 -2.22 -1.60 -14.06
CA TRP A 277 -1.68 -1.89 -12.74
C TRP A 277 -2.18 -0.98 -11.62
N ASN A 278 -2.96 0.07 -11.92
CA ASN A 278 -3.54 0.94 -10.88
C ASN A 278 -4.58 0.24 -9.99
N GLY A 279 -5.07 -0.93 -10.37
CA GLY A 279 -5.99 -1.75 -9.56
C GLY A 279 -5.36 -2.50 -8.38
N ILE A 280 -4.03 -2.52 -8.26
CA ILE A 280 -3.31 -3.35 -7.26
C ILE A 280 -2.75 -2.51 -6.10
N SER A 281 -2.90 -1.19 -6.11
CA SER A 281 -2.52 -0.35 -4.94
C SER A 281 -3.41 -0.56 -3.69
N SER A 282 -4.29 -1.58 -3.74
CA SER A 282 -5.11 -2.03 -2.60
C SER A 282 -4.32 -2.62 -1.42
N ILE A 283 -3.00 -2.76 -1.56
CA ILE A 283 -2.14 -3.27 -0.47
C ILE A 283 -2.02 -2.25 0.68
N GLY A 284 -2.21 -0.96 0.40
CA GLY A 284 -2.25 0.10 1.43
C GLY A 284 -3.53 0.13 2.26
N LEU A 285 -4.61 -0.53 1.80
CA LEU A 285 -5.93 -0.50 2.42
C LEU A 285 -5.96 -1.12 3.82
N PHE A 286 -5.00 -1.95 4.13
CA PHE A 286 -4.98 -2.74 5.35
C PHE A 286 -3.70 -2.57 6.17
N ALA A 287 -2.99 -1.46 5.98
CA ALA A 287 -1.96 -1.06 6.93
C ALA A 287 -2.62 -0.83 8.30
N PRO A 288 -2.05 -1.35 9.39
CA PRO A 288 -2.62 -1.15 10.71
C PRO A 288 -2.70 0.34 11.01
N ALA A 289 -3.73 0.74 11.77
CA ALA A 289 -4.01 2.12 12.14
C ALA A 289 -2.85 2.86 12.84
N ASN A 290 -1.90 2.12 13.37
CA ASN A 290 -0.73 2.62 14.05
C ASN A 290 0.53 2.73 13.18
N ALA A 291 0.43 2.58 11.85
CA ALA A 291 1.51 3.05 11.00
C ALA A 291 1.56 4.58 11.12
N GLN A 292 2.28 5.07 12.13
CA GLN A 292 2.55 6.49 12.29
C GLN A 292 3.10 7.00 10.95
N THR A 293 2.65 8.17 10.55
CA THR A 293 3.12 8.88 9.38
C THR A 293 4.62 8.99 9.48
N PHE A 294 5.34 8.16 8.73
CA PHE A 294 6.74 8.44 8.50
C PHE A 294 6.81 9.82 7.84
N GLU A 295 7.53 10.74 8.47
CA GLU A 295 7.78 12.06 7.94
C GLU A 295 8.23 11.94 6.48
N GLN A 296 7.76 12.81 5.64
CA GLN A 296 8.22 12.88 4.26
C GLN A 296 9.69 13.25 4.28
N PHE A 297 10.50 12.68 3.39
CA PHE A 297 11.82 13.24 3.13
C PHE A 297 11.66 14.72 2.82
N PRO A 298 12.45 15.61 3.41
CA PRO A 298 12.49 16.98 2.95
C PRO A 298 12.84 16.94 1.44
N GLU A 299 11.95 17.48 0.62
CA GLU A 299 12.27 17.72 -0.79
C GLU A 299 13.47 18.66 -0.84
N ASP A 300 14.48 18.29 -1.58
CA ASP A 300 15.68 19.11 -1.76
C ASP A 300 15.28 20.42 -2.44
N GLU A 301 15.30 21.52 -1.69
CA GLU A 301 14.95 22.86 -2.20
C GLU A 301 15.85 23.31 -3.37
N SER A 302 16.99 22.67 -3.59
CA SER A 302 17.90 22.96 -4.69
C SER A 302 17.27 22.74 -6.07
N SER A 303 16.28 21.87 -6.18
CA SER A 303 15.59 21.61 -7.46
C SER A 303 14.59 22.71 -7.85
N LYS A 304 14.08 23.50 -6.88
CA LYS A 304 13.12 24.58 -7.16
C LYS A 304 13.79 25.84 -7.72
N LYS A 305 15.05 26.10 -7.38
CA LYS A 305 15.77 27.30 -7.88
C LYS A 305 16.18 27.21 -9.35
N LYS A 306 16.36 26.03 -9.93
CA LYS A 306 16.73 25.88 -11.34
C LYS A 306 15.59 26.11 -12.35
N LYS A 307 14.34 26.03 -11.95
CA LYS A 307 13.20 26.30 -12.84
C LYS A 307 12.89 27.79 -13.04
N LYS A 308 13.32 28.66 -12.14
CA LYS A 308 13.03 30.12 -12.22
C LYS A 308 14.01 30.90 -13.10
N LYS A 309 15.18 30.36 -13.45
CA LYS A 309 16.23 31.07 -14.22
C LYS A 309 16.14 30.92 -15.75
N ARG A 310 15.15 30.17 -16.28
CA ARG A 310 15.00 29.95 -17.73
C ARG A 310 13.93 30.79 -18.45
N ARG A 311 13.42 31.86 -17.81
CA ARG A 311 12.46 32.77 -18.41
C ARG A 311 12.89 34.23 -18.30
N ARG A 312 14.09 34.57 -18.77
CA ARG A 312 14.45 35.97 -19.15
C ARG A 312 15.61 35.93 -20.13
N GLY A 313 15.33 36.37 -21.33
CA GLY A 313 16.33 36.73 -22.31
C GLY A 313 16.15 36.02 -23.65
N PHE A 314 15.40 36.66 -24.53
CA PHE A 314 15.84 37.09 -25.87
C PHE A 314 14.67 37.84 -26.51
N SER A 315 14.77 39.15 -26.51
CA SER A 315 14.21 40.00 -27.53
C SER A 315 15.35 40.90 -28.01
N LEU A 316 15.49 40.88 -29.32
CA LEU A 316 16.39 41.50 -30.27
C LEU A 316 17.59 40.62 -30.62
#